data_2520a0998801c6588b5f7517f8e2c402
#
_entry.id   2520a0998801c6588b5f7517f8e2c402
#
_cell.length_a   1.000
_cell.length_b   1.000
_cell.length_c   1.000
_cell.angle_alpha   90.00
_cell.angle_beta   90.00
_cell.angle_gamma   90.00
#
_symmetry.space_group_name_H-M   'P 1'
#
loop_
_entity.id
_entity.type
_entity.pdbx_description
1 polymer ?
#
loop_
_entity_poly.entity_id
_entity_poly.type
_entity_poly.pdbx_seq_one_letter_code
_entity_poly.pdbx_strand_id
1 'polypeptide(L)'
;DLKYARQVADYIGSDHTEVYMTPDEVLSSLKNVIQLLGTYDITTIRASIGMYLVCKAIHNQTDIRVLLTGEISDELFGYKYTDFAPDGKAFQEESQKRVRELHMYDVLRADRCISVNSLEARVPFGDLDFVKYVMALDPELKLNTYGKGKYLLRHAFEQGGYLPDTILWREKAAFSDAVGHSMVDYLKEYAESQYTDEEFKSRCERYTYARPFTKESLLYREIFETFYPGQAEMVVDFWMPNKTWKGCNVNDPSARVLSNYGDSGK
;
A
#
# COMPACT_ATOMS: atom_id res chain seq x y z
N ASP A 1 -13.79 3.47 -4.37
CA ASP A 1 -13.09 3.48 -5.67
C ASP A 1 -13.93 2.99 -6.85
N LEU A 2 -14.88 2.10 -6.69
CA LEU A 2 -15.71 1.57 -7.80
C LEU A 2 -16.28 2.67 -8.70
N LYS A 3 -16.82 3.75 -8.09
CA LYS A 3 -17.35 4.91 -8.84
C LYS A 3 -16.30 5.53 -9.77
N TYR A 4 -15.07 5.70 -9.29
CA TYR A 4 -14.00 6.35 -10.08
C TYR A 4 -13.38 5.39 -11.08
N ALA A 5 -13.27 4.10 -10.73
CA ALA A 5 -12.83 3.07 -11.66
C ALA A 5 -13.79 2.96 -12.86
N ARG A 6 -15.11 3.00 -12.61
CA ARG A 6 -16.13 3.01 -13.66
C ARG A 6 -16.00 4.24 -14.56
N GLN A 7 -15.82 5.44 -13.99
CA GLN A 7 -15.61 6.66 -14.79
C GLN A 7 -14.39 6.55 -15.71
N VAL A 8 -13.30 5.95 -15.23
CA VAL A 8 -12.10 5.73 -16.07
C VAL A 8 -12.41 4.72 -17.17
N ALA A 9 -13.02 3.58 -16.82
CA ALA A 9 -13.36 2.54 -17.78
C ALA A 9 -14.27 3.05 -18.90
N ASP A 10 -15.30 3.81 -18.55
CA ASP A 10 -16.21 4.46 -19.52
C ASP A 10 -15.46 5.44 -20.43
N TYR A 11 -14.55 6.23 -19.84
CA TYR A 11 -13.78 7.24 -20.59
C TYR A 11 -12.81 6.63 -21.59
N ILE A 12 -12.09 5.57 -21.21
CA ILE A 12 -11.11 4.90 -22.09
C ILE A 12 -11.73 3.79 -22.93
N GLY A 13 -13.01 3.48 -22.73
CA GLY A 13 -13.73 2.44 -23.47
C GLY A 13 -13.24 1.02 -23.19
N SER A 14 -12.85 0.73 -21.96
CA SER A 14 -12.41 -0.61 -21.54
C SER A 14 -13.55 -1.46 -20.99
N ASP A 15 -13.42 -2.80 -21.11
CA ASP A 15 -14.27 -3.72 -20.38
C ASP A 15 -13.98 -3.62 -18.89
N HIS A 16 -15.04 -3.45 -18.09
CA HIS A 16 -14.93 -3.21 -16.65
C HIS A 16 -15.59 -4.31 -15.83
N THR A 17 -14.82 -4.92 -14.94
CA THR A 17 -15.31 -5.93 -14.00
C THR A 17 -15.08 -5.45 -12.56
N GLU A 18 -16.09 -5.55 -11.72
CA GLU A 18 -16.03 -5.20 -10.31
C GLU A 18 -15.99 -6.47 -9.46
N VAL A 19 -15.06 -6.50 -8.50
CA VAL A 19 -14.94 -7.58 -7.53
C VAL A 19 -15.34 -7.05 -6.16
N TYR A 20 -16.39 -7.64 -5.60
CA TYR A 20 -16.87 -7.29 -4.26
C TYR A 20 -16.25 -8.24 -3.24
N MET A 21 -15.84 -7.69 -2.09
CA MET A 21 -15.25 -8.42 -1.00
C MET A 21 -16.13 -8.33 0.24
N THR A 22 -16.38 -9.46 0.86
CA THR A 22 -17.09 -9.53 2.14
C THR A 22 -16.13 -9.54 3.33
N PRO A 23 -16.55 -9.12 4.54
CA PRO A 23 -15.74 -9.25 5.75
C PRO A 23 -15.23 -10.66 6.00
N ASP A 24 -16.05 -11.68 5.75
CA ASP A 24 -15.69 -13.08 5.92
C ASP A 24 -14.59 -13.52 4.93
N GLU A 25 -14.63 -13.07 3.69
CA GLU A 25 -13.58 -13.33 2.71
C GLU A 25 -12.26 -12.65 3.12
N VAL A 26 -12.32 -11.41 3.61
CA VAL A 26 -11.16 -10.68 4.14
C VAL A 26 -10.51 -11.46 5.28
N LEU A 27 -11.28 -11.83 6.30
CA LEU A 27 -10.76 -12.54 7.48
C LEU A 27 -10.28 -13.95 7.15
N SER A 28 -11.01 -14.69 6.32
CA SER A 28 -10.60 -16.05 5.91
C SER A 28 -9.34 -16.07 5.06
N SER A 29 -9.05 -14.98 4.33
CA SER A 29 -7.84 -14.84 3.52
C SER A 29 -6.59 -14.48 4.33
N LEU A 30 -6.74 -13.93 5.54
CA LEU A 30 -5.65 -13.35 6.32
C LEU A 30 -4.48 -14.33 6.53
N LYS A 31 -4.74 -15.56 6.97
CA LYS A 31 -3.69 -16.57 7.19
C LYS A 31 -2.94 -16.92 5.91
N ASN A 32 -3.67 -17.10 4.82
CA ASN A 32 -3.08 -17.43 3.52
C ASN A 32 -2.22 -16.28 2.99
N VAL A 33 -2.66 -15.04 3.17
CA VAL A 33 -1.92 -13.85 2.76
C VAL A 33 -0.64 -13.71 3.56
N ILE A 34 -0.66 -13.87 4.89
CA ILE A 34 0.54 -13.82 5.72
C ILE A 34 1.53 -14.93 5.35
N GLN A 35 1.04 -16.16 5.13
CA GLN A 35 1.85 -17.27 4.65
C GLN A 35 2.49 -16.97 3.30
N LEU A 36 1.71 -16.48 2.36
CA LEU A 36 2.17 -16.14 1.01
C LEU A 36 3.25 -15.06 1.01
N LEU A 37 3.03 -14.01 1.79
CA LEU A 37 3.94 -12.86 1.84
C LEU A 37 5.23 -13.18 2.59
N GLY A 38 5.18 -14.02 3.62
CA GLY A 38 6.31 -14.23 4.54
C GLY A 38 6.66 -12.97 5.32
N THR A 39 5.66 -12.16 5.67
CA THR A 39 5.82 -10.95 6.47
C THR A 39 4.73 -10.80 7.52
N TYR A 40 5.00 -10.03 8.56
CA TYR A 40 4.05 -9.56 9.56
C TYR A 40 3.86 -8.03 9.53
N ASP A 41 4.35 -7.37 8.47
CA ASP A 41 4.18 -5.92 8.30
C ASP A 41 2.71 -5.55 8.10
N ILE A 42 2.23 -4.59 8.88
CA ILE A 42 0.81 -4.22 8.94
C ILE A 42 0.32 -3.67 7.59
N THR A 43 1.04 -2.71 7.02
CA THR A 43 0.61 -2.05 5.77
C THR A 43 0.63 -3.00 4.60
N THR A 44 1.66 -3.81 4.49
CA THR A 44 1.81 -4.81 3.44
C THR A 44 0.66 -5.82 3.48
N ILE A 45 0.30 -6.32 4.68
CA ILE A 45 -0.80 -7.29 4.83
C ILE A 45 -2.14 -6.65 4.50
N ARG A 46 -2.45 -5.48 5.05
CA ARG A 46 -3.71 -4.78 4.77
C ARG A 46 -3.93 -4.55 3.27
N ALA A 47 -2.91 -4.07 2.57
CA ALA A 47 -3.00 -3.82 1.13
C ALA A 47 -3.03 -5.12 0.30
N SER A 48 -2.43 -6.21 0.81
CA SER A 48 -2.36 -7.49 0.11
C SER A 48 -3.68 -8.23 0.04
N ILE A 49 -4.53 -8.13 1.06
CA ILE A 49 -5.80 -8.89 1.09
C ILE A 49 -6.66 -8.53 -0.11
N GLY A 50 -6.88 -7.24 -0.36
CA GLY A 50 -7.66 -6.79 -1.51
C GLY A 50 -7.02 -7.19 -2.84
N MET A 51 -5.71 -7.02 -2.99
CA MET A 51 -4.99 -7.41 -4.20
C MET A 51 -5.06 -8.92 -4.44
N TYR A 52 -4.86 -9.73 -3.41
CA TYR A 52 -4.97 -11.19 -3.50
C TYR A 52 -6.36 -11.64 -3.98
N LEU A 53 -7.42 -11.08 -3.41
CA LEU A 53 -8.80 -11.43 -3.79
C LEU A 53 -9.13 -10.99 -5.22
N VAL A 54 -8.70 -9.80 -5.65
CA VAL A 54 -8.87 -9.34 -7.03
C VAL A 54 -8.09 -10.22 -8.01
N CYS A 55 -6.82 -10.53 -7.73
CA CYS A 55 -6.02 -11.41 -8.59
C CYS A 55 -6.60 -12.83 -8.69
N LYS A 56 -7.11 -13.35 -7.58
CA LYS A 56 -7.82 -14.63 -7.55
C LYS A 56 -9.08 -14.62 -8.42
N ALA A 57 -9.85 -13.54 -8.38
CA ALA A 57 -11.04 -13.37 -9.22
C ALA A 57 -10.65 -13.30 -10.71
N ILE A 58 -9.63 -12.51 -11.06
CA ILE A 58 -9.12 -12.41 -12.44
C ILE A 58 -8.71 -13.81 -12.96
N HIS A 59 -7.92 -14.55 -12.19
CA HIS A 59 -7.47 -15.88 -12.59
C HIS A 59 -8.63 -16.84 -12.82
N ASN A 60 -9.64 -16.83 -11.92
CA ASN A 60 -10.74 -17.79 -11.95
C ASN A 60 -11.83 -17.46 -12.96
N GLN A 61 -11.99 -16.18 -13.32
CA GLN A 61 -13.13 -15.68 -14.10
C GLN A 61 -12.75 -15.26 -15.51
N THR A 62 -11.44 -15.16 -15.83
CA THR A 62 -10.95 -14.65 -17.10
C THR A 62 -9.74 -15.43 -17.62
N ASP A 63 -9.42 -15.24 -18.90
CA ASP A 63 -8.19 -15.72 -19.51
C ASP A 63 -7.04 -14.70 -19.45
N ILE A 64 -7.23 -13.59 -18.75
CA ILE A 64 -6.20 -12.57 -18.56
C ILE A 64 -5.07 -13.16 -17.72
N ARG A 65 -3.81 -12.97 -18.16
CA ARG A 65 -2.61 -13.44 -17.46
C ARG A 65 -1.58 -12.36 -17.24
N VAL A 66 -1.77 -11.17 -17.81
CA VAL A 66 -0.86 -10.03 -17.68
C VAL A 66 -1.64 -8.84 -17.14
N LEU A 67 -1.10 -8.20 -16.10
CA LEU A 67 -1.65 -7.01 -15.45
C LEU A 67 -0.70 -5.83 -15.62
N LEU A 68 -1.23 -4.67 -15.97
CA LEU A 68 -0.54 -3.39 -15.83
C LEU A 68 -0.84 -2.80 -14.46
N THR A 69 0.19 -2.44 -13.70
CA THR A 69 0.05 -1.90 -12.35
C THR A 69 0.66 -0.51 -12.21
N GLY A 70 0.15 0.27 -11.26
CA GLY A 70 0.69 1.58 -10.91
C GLY A 70 1.74 1.57 -9.81
N GLU A 71 2.30 0.41 -9.49
CA GLU A 71 3.34 0.26 -8.46
C GLU A 71 4.55 1.16 -8.73
N ILE A 72 5.28 1.53 -7.68
CA ILE A 72 6.50 2.36 -7.71
C ILE A 72 6.21 3.86 -7.93
N SER A 73 5.03 4.23 -8.39
CA SER A 73 4.70 5.64 -8.61
C SER A 73 4.68 6.48 -7.31
N ASP A 74 4.37 5.87 -6.18
CA ASP A 74 4.37 6.54 -4.87
C ASP A 74 5.81 6.83 -4.40
N GLU A 75 6.73 5.94 -4.64
CA GLU A 75 8.14 6.07 -4.28
C GLU A 75 8.87 7.10 -5.13
N LEU A 76 8.47 7.23 -6.40
CA LEU A 76 9.09 8.17 -7.33
C LEU A 76 8.55 9.61 -7.20
N PHE A 77 7.24 9.75 -7.02
CA PHE A 77 6.54 11.05 -7.08
C PHE A 77 5.91 11.48 -5.77
N GLY A 78 6.04 10.67 -4.72
CA GLY A 78 5.52 10.97 -3.40
C GLY A 78 4.18 10.33 -3.06
N TYR A 79 3.94 10.26 -1.78
CA TYR A 79 2.74 9.75 -1.13
C TYR A 79 2.32 10.71 -0.02
N LYS A 80 1.20 10.48 0.66
CA LYS A 80 0.67 11.40 1.70
C LYS A 80 1.70 11.84 2.75
N TYR A 81 2.57 10.94 3.23
CA TYR A 81 3.56 11.30 4.24
C TYR A 81 4.74 12.11 3.67
N THR A 82 5.04 11.98 2.38
CA THR A 82 6.13 12.75 1.76
C THR A 82 5.78 14.23 1.59
N ASP A 83 4.50 14.61 1.74
CA ASP A 83 4.09 16.01 1.80
C ASP A 83 4.68 16.75 3.03
N PHE A 84 5.18 16.00 4.03
CA PHE A 84 5.86 16.54 5.21
C PHE A 84 7.38 16.63 5.05
N ALA A 85 7.92 16.31 3.87
CA ALA A 85 9.35 16.47 3.60
C ALA A 85 9.75 17.95 3.80
N PRO A 86 10.80 18.25 4.58
CA PRO A 86 11.18 19.63 4.87
C PRO A 86 11.74 20.36 3.65
N ASP A 87 12.33 19.65 2.72
CA ASP A 87 12.91 20.17 1.47
C ASP A 87 13.06 19.06 0.41
N GLY A 88 13.44 19.43 -0.79
CA GLY A 88 13.62 18.46 -1.89
C GLY A 88 14.73 17.46 -1.62
N LYS A 89 15.78 17.81 -0.90
CA LYS A 89 16.85 16.88 -0.55
C LYS A 89 16.33 15.76 0.34
N ALA A 90 15.60 16.10 1.40
CA ALA A 90 14.98 15.11 2.29
C ALA A 90 13.97 14.22 1.57
N PHE A 91 13.16 14.82 0.67
CA PHE A 91 12.28 14.07 -0.22
C PHE A 91 13.06 13.05 -1.07
N GLN A 92 14.16 13.47 -1.70
CA GLN A 92 14.96 12.63 -2.57
C GLN A 92 15.62 11.47 -1.81
N GLU A 93 16.14 11.73 -0.61
CA GLU A 93 16.73 10.71 0.25
C GLU A 93 15.70 9.66 0.65
N GLU A 94 14.49 10.08 1.02
CA GLU A 94 13.38 9.18 1.34
C GLU A 94 12.93 8.38 0.10
N SER A 95 12.76 9.02 -1.05
CA SER A 95 12.42 8.38 -2.31
C SER A 95 13.44 7.29 -2.68
N GLN A 96 14.74 7.60 -2.60
CA GLN A 96 15.80 6.62 -2.85
C GLN A 96 15.77 5.46 -1.84
N LYS A 97 15.47 5.75 -0.57
CA LYS A 97 15.30 4.73 0.46
C LYS A 97 14.15 3.79 0.08
N ARG A 98 12.98 4.32 -0.25
CA ARG A 98 11.79 3.53 -0.59
C ARG A 98 11.98 2.69 -1.85
N VAL A 99 12.64 3.22 -2.86
CA VAL A 99 13.00 2.44 -4.06
C VAL A 99 13.94 1.26 -3.70
N ARG A 100 14.87 1.43 -2.78
CA ARG A 100 15.70 0.31 -2.31
C ARG A 100 14.92 -0.72 -1.48
N GLU A 101 13.87 -0.29 -0.79
CA GLU A 101 13.03 -1.12 0.10
C GLU A 101 11.80 -1.74 -0.59
N LEU A 102 11.62 -1.53 -1.90
CA LEU A 102 10.46 -2.03 -2.66
C LEU A 102 10.16 -3.51 -2.42
N HIS A 103 11.20 -4.33 -2.38
CA HIS A 103 11.08 -5.78 -2.16
C HIS A 103 10.67 -6.19 -0.74
N MET A 104 10.62 -5.24 0.18
CA MET A 104 10.25 -5.48 1.59
C MET A 104 8.76 -5.23 1.85
N TYR A 105 8.10 -4.38 1.04
CA TYR A 105 6.76 -3.86 1.30
C TYR A 105 5.85 -3.88 0.06
N ASP A 106 5.75 -2.78 -0.67
CA ASP A 106 4.74 -2.62 -1.73
C ASP A 106 4.95 -3.57 -2.91
N VAL A 107 6.18 -3.74 -3.39
CA VAL A 107 6.45 -4.67 -4.49
C VAL A 107 6.46 -6.12 -4.00
N LEU A 108 6.84 -6.41 -2.74
CA LEU A 108 6.62 -7.74 -2.15
C LEU A 108 5.14 -8.12 -2.20
N ARG A 109 4.25 -7.21 -1.83
CA ARG A 109 2.81 -7.37 -1.93
C ARG A 109 2.38 -7.68 -3.35
N ALA A 110 2.75 -6.81 -4.29
CA ALA A 110 2.34 -6.94 -5.68
C ALA A 110 2.86 -8.25 -6.31
N ASP A 111 4.15 -8.54 -6.16
CA ASP A 111 4.77 -9.75 -6.69
C ASP A 111 4.08 -11.02 -6.18
N ARG A 112 3.93 -11.14 -4.87
CA ARG A 112 3.39 -12.36 -4.26
C ARG A 112 1.92 -12.56 -4.55
N CYS A 113 1.10 -11.50 -4.44
CA CYS A 113 -0.35 -11.61 -4.69
C CYS A 113 -0.68 -11.88 -6.15
N ILE A 114 0.12 -11.37 -7.09
CA ILE A 114 -0.08 -11.57 -8.53
C ILE A 114 0.43 -12.95 -8.94
N SER A 115 1.67 -13.29 -8.57
CA SER A 115 2.32 -14.53 -9.03
C SER A 115 1.65 -15.79 -8.49
N VAL A 116 1.14 -15.81 -7.24
CA VAL A 116 0.43 -16.97 -6.68
C VAL A 116 -0.85 -17.30 -7.45
N ASN A 117 -1.43 -16.33 -8.13
CA ASN A 117 -2.60 -16.50 -8.99
C ASN A 117 -2.21 -16.74 -10.46
N SER A 118 -0.97 -17.12 -10.75
CA SER A 118 -0.46 -17.38 -12.11
C SER A 118 -0.65 -16.19 -13.06
N LEU A 119 -0.52 -14.99 -12.53
CA LEU A 119 -0.57 -13.73 -13.27
C LEU A 119 0.82 -13.10 -13.33
N GLU A 120 1.06 -12.26 -14.32
CA GLU A 120 2.30 -11.51 -14.52
C GLU A 120 2.06 -10.01 -14.42
N ALA A 121 2.85 -9.31 -13.61
CA ALA A 121 2.80 -7.85 -13.49
C ALA A 121 3.68 -7.15 -14.52
N ARG A 122 3.16 -6.10 -15.14
CA ARG A 122 3.91 -5.09 -15.86
C ARG A 122 3.87 -3.80 -15.04
N VAL A 123 5.04 -3.26 -14.75
CA VAL A 123 5.25 -2.11 -13.84
C VAL A 123 5.93 -0.96 -14.59
N PRO A 124 5.20 -0.17 -15.39
CA PRO A 124 5.79 0.89 -16.22
C PRO A 124 6.63 1.90 -15.44
N PHE A 125 6.20 2.25 -14.21
CA PHE A 125 6.97 3.15 -13.34
C PHE A 125 8.28 2.53 -12.82
N GLY A 126 8.41 1.20 -12.91
CA GLY A 126 9.63 0.47 -12.54
C GLY A 126 10.62 0.28 -13.68
N ASP A 127 10.34 0.79 -14.87
CA ASP A 127 11.32 0.81 -15.96
C ASP A 127 12.60 1.53 -15.51
N LEU A 128 13.74 0.88 -15.68
CA LEU A 128 14.99 1.38 -15.11
C LEU A 128 15.43 2.72 -15.68
N ASP A 129 15.15 2.98 -16.94
CA ASP A 129 15.52 4.26 -17.57
C ASP A 129 14.54 5.35 -17.13
N PHE A 130 13.25 5.01 -16.95
CA PHE A 130 12.28 5.92 -16.35
C PHE A 130 12.64 6.27 -14.91
N VAL A 131 12.98 5.29 -14.08
CA VAL A 131 13.43 5.50 -12.69
C VAL A 131 14.65 6.41 -12.64
N LYS A 132 15.68 6.14 -13.46
CA LYS A 132 16.87 7.01 -13.57
C LYS A 132 16.52 8.44 -13.96
N TYR A 133 15.64 8.59 -14.95
CA TYR A 133 15.20 9.91 -15.41
C TYR A 133 14.50 10.69 -14.29
N VAL A 134 13.52 10.07 -13.62
CA VAL A 134 12.77 10.73 -12.53
C VAL A 134 13.66 11.05 -11.32
N MET A 135 14.60 10.15 -11.00
CA MET A 135 15.56 10.37 -9.91
C MET A 135 16.59 11.45 -10.22
N ALA A 136 16.82 11.77 -11.51
CA ALA A 136 17.71 12.84 -11.93
C ALA A 136 17.04 14.23 -11.97
N LEU A 137 15.71 14.30 -11.88
CA LEU A 137 14.99 15.57 -11.83
C LEU A 137 15.31 16.31 -10.53
N ASP A 138 15.26 17.64 -10.58
CA ASP A 138 15.34 18.47 -9.39
C ASP A 138 14.26 18.05 -8.39
N PRO A 139 14.61 17.55 -7.19
CA PRO A 139 13.65 17.05 -6.22
C PRO A 139 12.69 18.11 -5.71
N GLU A 140 13.03 19.41 -5.78
CA GLU A 140 12.10 20.50 -5.43
C GLU A 140 10.84 20.47 -6.31
N LEU A 141 10.93 20.01 -7.56
CA LEU A 141 9.79 19.85 -8.46
C LEU A 141 8.81 18.75 -8.04
N LYS A 142 9.23 17.84 -7.17
CA LYS A 142 8.42 16.73 -6.68
C LYS A 142 7.70 17.02 -5.36
N LEU A 143 8.08 18.12 -4.69
CA LEU A 143 7.41 18.56 -3.47
C LEU A 143 5.96 18.95 -3.73
N ASN A 144 5.09 18.69 -2.76
CA ASN A 144 3.68 19.07 -2.84
C ASN A 144 3.47 20.57 -2.54
N THR A 145 3.97 21.43 -3.41
CA THR A 145 3.86 22.90 -3.27
C THR A 145 2.52 23.43 -3.80
N TYR A 146 1.79 22.63 -4.59
CA TYR A 146 0.52 23.02 -5.22
C TYR A 146 -0.72 22.47 -4.50
N GLY A 147 -0.55 21.86 -3.32
CA GLY A 147 -1.64 21.23 -2.58
C GLY A 147 -2.23 19.97 -3.27
N LYS A 148 -1.48 19.38 -4.19
CA LYS A 148 -1.85 18.16 -4.93
C LYS A 148 -0.69 17.17 -4.94
N GLY A 149 -0.90 16.01 -4.32
CA GLY A 149 0.07 14.93 -4.36
C GLY A 149 0.36 14.45 -5.80
N LYS A 150 1.62 14.17 -6.09
CA LYS A 150 2.11 13.77 -7.42
C LYS A 150 1.85 14.84 -8.51
N TYR A 151 1.90 16.11 -8.16
CA TYR A 151 1.57 17.20 -9.09
C TYR A 151 2.36 17.10 -10.40
N LEU A 152 3.68 16.89 -10.32
CA LEU A 152 4.55 16.78 -11.49
C LEU A 152 4.06 15.71 -12.50
N LEU A 153 3.72 14.52 -11.99
CA LEU A 153 3.19 13.42 -12.81
C LEU A 153 1.85 13.80 -13.43
N ARG A 154 0.93 14.33 -12.64
CA ARG A 154 -0.41 14.73 -13.11
C ARG A 154 -0.34 15.82 -14.16
N HIS A 155 0.47 16.83 -13.93
CA HIS A 155 0.68 17.96 -14.87
C HIS A 155 1.28 17.49 -16.20
N ALA A 156 2.18 16.51 -16.19
CA ALA A 156 2.75 15.94 -17.41
C ALA A 156 1.68 15.28 -18.32
N PHE A 157 0.57 14.82 -17.75
CA PHE A 157 -0.54 14.21 -18.51
C PHE A 157 -1.76 15.12 -18.72
N GLU A 158 -1.71 16.35 -18.22
CA GLU A 158 -2.86 17.28 -18.25
C GLU A 158 -3.31 17.62 -19.68
N GLN A 159 -2.37 17.90 -20.58
CA GLN A 159 -2.69 18.34 -21.95
C GLN A 159 -3.07 17.18 -22.87
N GLY A 160 -2.84 15.94 -22.48
CA GLY A 160 -3.03 14.77 -23.35
C GLY A 160 -4.47 14.26 -23.45
N GLY A 161 -5.37 14.74 -22.58
CA GLY A 161 -6.74 14.23 -22.52
C GLY A 161 -6.84 12.73 -22.21
N TYR A 162 -5.85 12.18 -21.53
CA TYR A 162 -5.77 10.74 -21.23
C TYR A 162 -6.78 10.31 -20.14
N LEU A 163 -7.15 11.23 -19.27
CA LEU A 163 -8.08 11.03 -18.17
C LEU A 163 -9.01 12.23 -18.02
N PRO A 164 -10.23 12.04 -17.50
CA PRO A 164 -11.08 13.17 -17.09
C PRO A 164 -10.40 13.97 -15.99
N ASP A 165 -10.59 15.30 -15.97
CA ASP A 165 -10.03 16.18 -14.93
C ASP A 165 -10.43 15.78 -13.52
N THR A 166 -11.64 15.27 -13.34
CA THR A 166 -12.15 14.74 -12.06
C THR A 166 -11.34 13.56 -11.52
N ILE A 167 -10.68 12.82 -12.41
CA ILE A 167 -9.79 11.71 -12.08
C ILE A 167 -8.34 12.20 -11.97
N LEU A 168 -7.89 12.97 -12.97
CA LEU A 168 -6.51 13.48 -13.02
C LEU A 168 -6.16 14.26 -11.75
N TRP A 169 -7.09 15.07 -11.25
CA TRP A 169 -6.90 15.94 -10.09
C TRP A 169 -7.58 15.44 -8.80
N ARG A 170 -8.01 14.18 -8.79
CA ARG A 170 -8.60 13.54 -7.61
C ARG A 170 -7.58 13.47 -6.46
N GLU A 171 -8.08 13.60 -5.22
CA GLU A 171 -7.27 13.35 -4.04
C GLU A 171 -6.76 11.90 -4.00
N LYS A 172 -5.48 11.73 -3.59
CA LYS A 172 -4.86 10.42 -3.48
C LYS A 172 -5.46 9.67 -2.28
N ALA A 173 -5.92 8.45 -2.54
CA ALA A 173 -6.30 7.49 -1.50
C ALA A 173 -5.32 6.31 -1.51
N ALA A 174 -5.07 5.72 -0.34
CA ALA A 174 -4.35 4.46 -0.25
C ALA A 174 -5.20 3.32 -0.83
N PHE A 175 -4.57 2.29 -1.39
CA PHE A 175 -5.29 1.15 -1.94
C PHE A 175 -6.16 0.46 -0.87
N SER A 176 -5.60 0.23 0.33
CA SER A 176 -6.34 -0.33 1.46
C SER A 176 -7.56 0.49 1.89
N ASP A 177 -7.51 1.81 1.70
CA ASP A 177 -8.61 2.71 2.03
C ASP A 177 -9.61 2.83 0.88
N ALA A 178 -9.13 2.74 -0.33
CA ALA A 178 -9.91 2.85 -1.55
C ALA A 178 -10.77 1.61 -1.83
N VAL A 179 -10.27 0.43 -1.47
CA VAL A 179 -11.00 -0.84 -1.59
C VAL A 179 -12.08 -0.98 -0.51
N GLY A 180 -12.00 -0.19 0.55
CA GLY A 180 -13.05 -0.07 1.56
C GLY A 180 -12.49 0.39 2.90
N HIS A 181 -12.93 1.56 3.36
CA HIS A 181 -12.67 2.03 4.72
C HIS A 181 -12.98 0.94 5.76
N SER A 182 -13.99 0.13 5.49
CA SER A 182 -14.43 -0.96 6.33
C SER A 182 -13.40 -2.10 6.46
N MET A 183 -12.59 -2.40 5.43
CA MET A 183 -11.67 -3.55 5.48
C MET A 183 -10.61 -3.39 6.57
N VAL A 184 -9.96 -2.23 6.66
CA VAL A 184 -8.96 -1.96 7.71
C VAL A 184 -9.62 -1.94 9.09
N ASP A 185 -10.82 -1.39 9.19
CA ASP A 185 -11.57 -1.34 10.44
C ASP A 185 -11.98 -2.75 10.89
N TYR A 186 -12.44 -3.62 9.99
CA TYR A 186 -12.71 -5.03 10.29
C TYR A 186 -11.48 -5.79 10.78
N LEU A 187 -10.32 -5.58 10.15
CA LEU A 187 -9.08 -6.24 10.60
C LEU A 187 -8.68 -5.77 12.00
N LYS A 188 -8.80 -4.47 12.28
CA LYS A 188 -8.54 -3.91 13.61
C LYS A 188 -9.51 -4.43 14.65
N GLU A 189 -10.82 -4.38 14.37
CA GLU A 189 -11.86 -4.87 15.27
C GLU A 189 -11.70 -6.37 15.54
N TYR A 190 -11.40 -7.15 14.52
CA TYR A 190 -11.10 -8.57 14.67
C TYR A 190 -9.90 -8.77 15.60
N ALA A 191 -8.79 -8.07 15.38
CA ALA A 191 -7.61 -8.17 16.21
C ALA A 191 -7.88 -7.73 17.66
N GLU A 192 -8.64 -6.65 17.86
CA GLU A 192 -9.06 -6.21 19.20
C GLU A 192 -9.88 -7.28 19.93
N SER A 193 -10.71 -8.03 19.21
CA SER A 193 -11.52 -9.12 19.79
C SER A 193 -10.74 -10.38 20.18
N GLN A 194 -9.49 -10.55 19.67
CA GLN A 194 -8.69 -11.75 19.92
C GLN A 194 -7.91 -11.71 21.24
N TYR A 195 -7.71 -10.54 21.83
CA TYR A 195 -6.86 -10.37 23.01
C TYR A 195 -7.45 -9.38 24.00
N THR A 196 -7.40 -9.71 25.29
CA THR A 196 -7.50 -8.70 26.36
C THR A 196 -6.23 -7.83 26.38
N ASP A 197 -6.25 -6.72 27.11
CA ASP A 197 -5.06 -5.86 27.25
C ASP A 197 -3.94 -6.54 28.03
N GLU A 198 -4.29 -7.38 29.00
CA GLU A 198 -3.36 -8.18 29.79
C GLU A 198 -2.69 -9.27 28.91
N GLU A 199 -3.48 -9.97 28.10
CA GLU A 199 -2.96 -10.97 27.17
C GLU A 199 -2.05 -10.31 26.13
N PHE A 200 -2.44 -9.17 25.56
CA PHE A 200 -1.62 -8.42 24.61
C PHE A 200 -0.25 -8.09 25.22
N LYS A 201 -0.22 -7.48 26.41
CA LYS A 201 1.03 -7.13 27.09
C LYS A 201 1.92 -8.36 27.32
N SER A 202 1.36 -9.40 27.93
CA SER A 202 2.09 -10.64 28.26
C SER A 202 2.62 -11.35 27.01
N ARG A 203 1.83 -11.40 25.93
CA ARG A 203 2.25 -12.07 24.69
C ARG A 203 3.31 -11.28 23.94
N CYS A 204 3.24 -9.93 23.90
CA CYS A 204 4.25 -9.08 23.29
C CYS A 204 5.64 -9.22 23.93
N GLU A 205 5.72 -9.59 25.24
CA GLU A 205 7.01 -9.79 25.93
C GLU A 205 7.81 -10.98 25.38
N ARG A 206 7.16 -11.90 24.67
CA ARG A 206 7.83 -13.04 24.03
C ARG A 206 8.67 -12.63 22.81
N TYR A 207 8.42 -11.45 22.26
CA TYR A 207 9.05 -10.97 21.04
C TYR A 207 10.06 -9.87 21.35
N THR A 208 11.34 -10.16 21.19
CA THR A 208 12.44 -9.22 21.38
C THR A 208 12.78 -8.46 20.11
N TYR A 209 12.60 -9.10 18.94
CA TYR A 209 12.82 -8.51 17.62
C TYR A 209 11.50 -8.01 17.02
N ALA A 210 11.50 -6.79 16.47
CA ALA A 210 10.32 -6.14 15.89
C ALA A 210 9.07 -6.38 16.75
N ARG A 211 9.14 -5.96 18.00
CA ARG A 211 8.11 -6.21 19.01
C ARG A 211 6.77 -5.66 18.55
N PRO A 212 5.70 -6.47 18.60
CA PRO A 212 4.36 -6.00 18.30
C PRO A 212 3.94 -4.82 19.19
N PHE A 213 3.26 -3.83 18.62
CA PHE A 213 2.90 -2.58 19.29
C PHE A 213 1.39 -2.28 19.26
N THR A 214 0.62 -3.07 18.51
CA THR A 214 -0.85 -3.10 18.51
C THR A 214 -1.33 -4.55 18.56
N LYS A 215 -2.59 -4.80 18.96
CA LYS A 215 -3.18 -6.15 18.91
C LYS A 215 -3.18 -6.73 17.49
N GLU A 216 -3.35 -5.87 16.46
CA GLU A 216 -3.24 -6.27 15.06
C GLU A 216 -1.82 -6.73 14.71
N SER A 217 -0.78 -5.98 15.10
CA SER A 217 0.60 -6.40 14.87
C SER A 217 0.97 -7.69 15.60
N LEU A 218 0.38 -7.91 16.80
CA LEU A 218 0.53 -9.15 17.53
C LEU A 218 -0.14 -10.33 16.80
N LEU A 219 -1.38 -10.14 16.36
CA LEU A 219 -2.11 -11.16 15.59
C LEU A 219 -1.34 -11.59 14.35
N TYR A 220 -0.84 -10.63 13.57
CA TYR A 220 -0.07 -10.91 12.37
C TYR A 220 1.25 -11.60 12.68
N ARG A 221 1.92 -11.20 13.75
CA ARG A 221 3.14 -11.86 14.21
C ARG A 221 2.87 -13.30 14.66
N GLU A 222 1.83 -13.55 15.43
CA GLU A 222 1.49 -14.91 15.87
C GLU A 222 1.12 -15.82 14.68
N ILE A 223 0.37 -15.30 13.71
CA ILE A 223 0.07 -16.05 12.47
C ILE A 223 1.38 -16.33 11.69
N PHE A 224 2.24 -15.34 11.53
CA PHE A 224 3.54 -15.51 10.86
C PHE A 224 4.36 -16.63 11.53
N GLU A 225 4.48 -16.64 12.85
CA GLU A 225 5.23 -17.66 13.58
C GLU A 225 4.66 -19.09 13.41
N THR A 226 3.39 -19.25 13.03
CA THR A 226 2.85 -20.58 12.72
C THR A 226 3.42 -21.16 11.42
N PHE A 227 3.84 -20.32 10.48
CA PHE A 227 4.38 -20.73 9.19
C PHE A 227 5.92 -20.63 9.14
N TYR A 228 6.48 -19.65 9.85
CA TYR A 228 7.90 -19.29 9.82
C TYR A 228 8.47 -19.19 11.25
N PRO A 229 8.42 -20.29 12.05
CA PRO A 229 8.83 -20.25 13.45
C PRO A 229 10.29 -19.86 13.58
N GLY A 230 10.57 -18.84 14.42
CA GLY A 230 11.92 -18.35 14.69
C GLY A 230 12.60 -17.60 13.53
N GLN A 231 11.85 -17.24 12.47
CA GLN A 231 12.40 -16.54 11.29
C GLN A 231 11.97 -15.07 11.21
N ALA A 232 11.66 -14.46 12.33
CA ALA A 232 11.19 -13.08 12.37
C ALA A 232 12.13 -12.07 11.70
N GLU A 233 13.44 -12.33 11.73
CA GLU A 233 14.48 -11.47 11.14
C GLU A 233 14.46 -11.45 9.60
N MET A 234 13.62 -12.29 8.95
CA MET A 234 13.32 -12.16 7.52
C MET A 234 12.63 -10.82 7.21
N VAL A 235 11.92 -10.25 8.17
CA VAL A 235 11.26 -8.95 8.08
C VAL A 235 12.11 -7.93 8.80
N VAL A 236 12.66 -6.96 8.07
CA VAL A 236 13.62 -5.99 8.62
C VAL A 236 12.99 -5.14 9.72
N ASP A 237 11.80 -4.60 9.47
CA ASP A 237 11.00 -3.81 10.42
C ASP A 237 9.58 -3.61 9.88
N PHE A 238 8.71 -3.00 10.68
CA PHE A 238 7.42 -2.50 10.21
C PHE A 238 7.61 -1.28 9.30
N TRP A 239 6.84 -1.23 8.23
CA TRP A 239 6.77 -0.01 7.43
C TRP A 239 6.17 1.12 8.25
N MET A 240 6.85 2.26 8.28
CA MET A 240 6.37 3.47 8.95
C MET A 240 6.74 4.69 8.10
N PRO A 241 5.96 5.79 8.16
CA PRO A 241 6.39 7.09 7.66
C PRO A 241 7.71 7.52 8.32
N ASN A 242 8.42 8.45 7.69
CA ASN A 242 9.66 8.96 8.25
C ASN A 242 9.42 9.74 9.55
N LYS A 243 9.62 9.07 10.69
CA LYS A 243 9.34 9.61 12.03
C LYS A 243 10.16 10.85 12.40
N THR A 244 11.23 11.15 11.65
CA THR A 244 12.04 12.36 11.90
C THR A 244 11.38 13.63 11.36
N TRP A 245 10.40 13.48 10.47
CA TRP A 245 9.69 14.63 9.90
C TRP A 245 8.54 15.06 10.80
N LYS A 246 8.42 16.38 10.94
CA LYS A 246 7.32 16.97 11.71
C LYS A 246 5.98 16.57 11.07
N GLY A 247 5.10 15.91 11.84
CA GLY A 247 3.80 15.41 11.34
C GLY A 247 3.79 13.93 10.99
N CYS A 248 4.96 13.27 10.91
CA CYS A 248 5.08 11.83 10.58
C CYS A 248 5.44 10.94 11.79
N ASN A 249 5.59 11.49 13.00
CA ASN A 249 5.83 10.68 14.20
C ASN A 249 4.52 10.06 14.71
N VAL A 250 4.08 9.03 14.01
CA VAL A 250 2.82 8.31 14.27
C VAL A 250 3.09 6.87 14.69
N ASN A 251 2.13 6.27 15.40
CA ASN A 251 2.20 4.89 15.89
C ASN A 251 1.37 3.91 15.04
N ASP A 252 0.53 4.40 14.15
CA ASP A 252 -0.18 3.60 13.15
C ASP A 252 0.45 3.89 11.77
N PRO A 253 0.82 2.88 10.99
CA PRO A 253 1.41 3.07 9.67
C PRO A 253 0.41 3.57 8.61
N SER A 254 -0.88 3.63 8.93
CA SER A 254 -1.91 4.11 8.01
C SER A 254 -1.76 5.59 7.68
N ALA A 255 -1.94 5.94 6.40
CA ALA A 255 -2.00 7.34 5.98
C ALA A 255 -3.16 8.11 6.64
N ARG A 256 -4.20 7.42 7.12
CA ARG A 256 -5.38 8.00 7.79
C ARG A 256 -5.05 8.82 9.04
N VAL A 257 -3.95 8.50 9.73
CA VAL A 257 -3.53 9.21 10.94
C VAL A 257 -2.76 10.49 10.67
N LEU A 258 -2.41 10.73 9.40
CA LEU A 258 -1.71 11.93 8.99
C LEU A 258 -2.67 13.10 8.85
N SER A 259 -2.25 14.29 9.29
CA SER A 259 -3.09 15.50 9.29
C SER A 259 -3.50 15.97 7.89
N ASN A 260 -2.78 15.57 6.85
CA ASN A 260 -3.09 15.89 5.45
C ASN A 260 -3.95 14.83 4.75
N TYR A 261 -4.46 13.83 5.48
CA TYR A 261 -5.29 12.79 4.88
C TYR A 261 -6.62 13.34 4.35
N GLY A 262 -7.27 14.24 5.11
CA GLY A 262 -8.50 14.93 4.71
C GLY A 262 -9.61 13.96 4.29
N ASP A 263 -10.26 14.26 3.17
CA ASP A 263 -11.33 13.45 2.56
C ASP A 263 -10.82 12.37 1.59
N SER A 264 -9.54 12.05 1.65
CA SER A 264 -8.94 11.02 0.81
C SER A 264 -9.61 9.67 1.04
N GLY A 265 -10.11 9.04 -0.03
CA GLY A 265 -10.77 7.73 0.03
C GLY A 265 -12.27 7.78 0.37
N LYS A 266 -12.87 8.96 0.52
CA LYS A 266 -14.32 9.12 0.62
C LYS A 266 -15.00 9.17 -0.74
#